data_145a1713314b527d3ccba0294db6790a
#
_entry.id   145a1713314b527d3ccba0294db6790a
#
_cell.length_a   1.000
_cell.length_b   1.000
_cell.length_c   1.000
_cell.angle_alpha   90.00
_cell.angle_beta   90.00
_cell.angle_gamma   90.00
#
_symmetry.space_group_name_H-M   'P 1'
#
loop_
_entity.id
_entity.type
_entity.pdbx_description
1 polymer ?
#
loop_
_entity_poly.entity_id
_entity_poly.type
_entity_poly.pdbx_seq_one_letter_code
_entity_poly.pdbx_strand_id
1 'polypeptide(L)'
;LAADDLAEFQPEWMEPISTTYRGWTVYEVPPNTQGIAALMMLNILENFPIKDLGHNTADTLHLFIEAKKLAYADMLEQVGDPNLARIPVETMLSRKYAKARAAEIDTQKARCVVTPANLQHIAQLPGADTIYLTAADKDGNMVSLIQSIYLGFGSGLVAPGTGFVMHNRGGLFTMTEGKANTVGPRKRPLHTIIPGFLRRGETKITFGIMGGWNQAQAHAQFVSNVVDHGFNVQWALEAARFTKRSFDGCDVELETRIPERAIEGLRNRGHLVVTTSPFDSSVGNGQAILRDANGVLYAGSDARKDGSAVPANPMP
;
A
#
# COMPACT_ATOMS: atom_id res chain seq x y z
N LEU A 1 29.46 -2.70 4.84
CA LEU A 1 28.97 -3.26 6.11
C LEU A 1 30.12 -3.83 6.90
N ALA A 2 30.25 -3.44 8.15
CA ALA A 2 31.18 -3.96 9.13
C ALA A 2 30.41 -4.70 10.24
N ALA A 3 31.12 -5.41 11.10
CA ALA A 3 30.51 -6.10 12.25
C ALA A 3 29.78 -5.11 13.19
N ASP A 4 30.34 -3.91 13.35
CA ASP A 4 29.76 -2.86 14.17
C ASP A 4 28.40 -2.38 13.66
N ASP A 5 28.18 -2.32 12.33
CA ASP A 5 26.89 -1.95 11.74
C ASP A 5 25.77 -2.91 12.16
N LEU A 6 26.09 -4.19 12.33
CA LEU A 6 25.15 -5.21 12.79
C LEU A 6 24.99 -5.19 14.32
N ALA A 7 26.08 -4.96 15.05
CA ALA A 7 26.07 -4.92 16.52
C ALA A 7 25.33 -3.69 17.08
N GLU A 8 25.42 -2.55 16.38
CA GLU A 8 24.78 -1.30 16.77
C GLU A 8 23.30 -1.21 16.34
N PHE A 9 22.84 -2.09 15.44
CA PHE A 9 21.45 -2.07 14.99
C PHE A 9 20.48 -2.43 16.12
N GLN A 10 19.51 -1.57 16.36
CA GLN A 10 18.44 -1.79 17.32
C GLN A 10 17.07 -1.69 16.65
N PRO A 11 16.11 -2.57 17.00
CA PRO A 11 14.72 -2.42 16.60
C PRO A 11 14.10 -1.21 17.30
N GLU A 12 13.17 -0.54 16.62
CA GLU A 12 12.50 0.64 17.14
C GLU A 12 11.00 0.39 17.29
N TRP A 13 10.43 0.81 18.41
CA TRP A 13 8.99 0.95 18.59
C TRP A 13 8.56 2.32 18.10
N MET A 14 7.53 2.37 17.27
CA MET A 14 7.03 3.60 16.68
C MET A 14 5.52 3.69 16.84
N GLU A 15 5.00 4.89 17.09
CA GLU A 15 3.58 5.13 17.04
C GLU A 15 3.08 5.08 15.58
N PRO A 16 1.99 4.35 15.29
CA PRO A 16 1.44 4.29 13.95
C PRO A 16 0.84 5.65 13.54
N ILE A 17 0.95 5.98 12.26
CA ILE A 17 0.19 7.08 11.68
C ILE A 17 -1.22 6.60 11.32
N SER A 18 -2.20 7.51 11.34
CA SER A 18 -3.57 7.13 11.03
C SER A 18 -4.37 8.23 10.34
N THR A 19 -5.46 7.82 9.73
CA THR A 19 -6.53 8.72 9.26
C THR A 19 -7.89 8.09 9.50
N THR A 20 -8.95 8.91 9.46
CA THR A 20 -10.33 8.40 9.41
C THR A 20 -10.79 8.31 7.97
N TYR A 21 -11.48 7.24 7.61
CA TYR A 21 -12.12 7.06 6.31
C TYR A 21 -13.54 6.52 6.52
N ARG A 22 -14.56 7.29 6.16
CA ARG A 22 -15.99 6.92 6.35
C ARG A 22 -16.30 6.38 7.76
N GLY A 23 -15.72 7.01 8.79
CA GLY A 23 -15.93 6.60 10.19
C GLY A 23 -15.09 5.40 10.67
N TRP A 24 -14.23 4.85 9.85
CA TRP A 24 -13.19 3.92 10.26
C TRP A 24 -11.87 4.63 10.47
N THR A 25 -11.12 4.23 11.48
CA THR A 25 -9.71 4.66 11.62
C THR A 25 -8.82 3.64 10.93
N VAL A 26 -7.99 4.11 10.02
CA VAL A 26 -7.02 3.31 9.27
C VAL A 26 -5.63 3.67 9.78
N TYR A 27 -4.86 2.66 10.16
CA TYR A 27 -3.51 2.81 10.70
C TYR A 27 -2.49 2.19 9.75
N GLU A 28 -1.36 2.87 9.61
CA GLU A 28 -0.21 2.40 8.85
C GLU A 28 1.08 2.69 9.62
N VAL A 29 2.15 1.99 9.28
CA VAL A 29 3.49 2.28 9.82
C VAL A 29 3.97 3.64 9.29
N PRO A 30 4.55 4.49 10.17
CA PRO A 30 4.99 5.84 9.78
C PRO A 30 6.14 5.83 8.77
N PRO A 31 6.51 6.98 8.19
CA PRO A 31 7.77 7.11 7.45
C PRO A 31 8.97 6.56 8.25
N ASN A 32 9.89 5.92 7.60
CA ASN A 32 10.28 5.93 6.16
C ASN A 32 9.52 4.93 5.27
N THR A 33 8.28 4.55 5.62
CA THR A 33 7.48 3.62 4.81
C THR A 33 6.52 4.34 3.86
N GLN A 34 5.98 3.59 2.89
CA GLN A 34 4.95 4.10 1.99
C GLN A 34 3.54 4.11 2.60
N GLY A 35 3.36 3.75 3.88
CA GLY A 35 2.04 3.73 4.53
C GLY A 35 1.30 5.07 4.45
N ILE A 36 2.04 6.17 4.52
CA ILE A 36 1.48 7.51 4.36
C ILE A 36 0.75 7.69 3.02
N ALA A 37 1.22 7.08 1.93
CA ALA A 37 0.56 7.18 0.62
C ALA A 37 -0.81 6.50 0.62
N ALA A 38 -0.98 5.35 1.30
CA ALA A 38 -2.28 4.70 1.45
C ALA A 38 -3.28 5.62 2.16
N LEU A 39 -2.85 6.23 3.28
CA LEU A 39 -3.69 7.16 4.04
C LEU A 39 -4.01 8.44 3.26
N MET A 40 -3.06 8.98 2.50
CA MET A 40 -3.30 10.12 1.61
C MET A 40 -4.31 9.80 0.51
N MET A 41 -4.19 8.62 -0.12
CA MET A 41 -5.18 8.18 -1.11
C MET A 41 -6.58 8.14 -0.51
N LEU A 42 -6.75 7.54 0.66
CA LEU A 42 -8.03 7.47 1.35
C LEU A 42 -8.58 8.88 1.68
N ASN A 43 -7.72 9.79 2.15
CA ASN A 43 -8.11 11.17 2.42
C ASN A 43 -8.55 11.94 1.16
N ILE A 44 -7.90 11.71 0.02
CA ILE A 44 -8.30 12.28 -1.27
C ILE A 44 -9.66 11.69 -1.69
N LEU A 45 -9.82 10.37 -1.62
CA LEU A 45 -11.03 9.64 -2.00
C LEU A 45 -12.23 9.97 -1.11
N GLU A 46 -12.00 10.40 0.14
CA GLU A 46 -13.06 10.88 1.05
C GLU A 46 -13.89 12.03 0.46
N ASN A 47 -13.32 12.80 -0.48
CA ASN A 47 -14.00 13.93 -1.13
C ASN A 47 -14.95 13.49 -2.28
N PHE A 48 -15.02 12.20 -2.61
CA PHE A 48 -15.84 11.67 -3.71
C PHE A 48 -16.85 10.64 -3.20
N PRO A 49 -18.01 10.48 -3.83
CA PRO A 49 -19.05 9.54 -3.42
C PRO A 49 -18.76 8.11 -3.93
N ILE A 50 -17.64 7.51 -3.51
CA ILE A 50 -17.12 6.23 -4.02
C ILE A 50 -18.18 5.12 -3.99
N LYS A 51 -18.94 5.02 -2.89
CA LYS A 51 -20.01 4.03 -2.76
C LYS A 51 -21.06 4.15 -3.86
N ASP A 52 -21.50 5.38 -4.16
CA ASP A 52 -22.56 5.65 -5.13
C ASP A 52 -22.09 5.49 -6.58
N LEU A 53 -20.79 5.69 -6.82
CA LEU A 53 -20.16 5.46 -8.11
C LEU A 53 -20.06 3.96 -8.46
N GLY A 54 -20.14 3.08 -7.47
CA GLY A 54 -20.13 1.63 -7.62
C GLY A 54 -18.73 1.02 -7.67
N HIS A 55 -18.68 -0.28 -7.36
CA HIS A 55 -17.43 -1.04 -7.32
C HIS A 55 -16.88 -1.31 -8.72
N ASN A 56 -15.60 -1.03 -8.93
CA ASN A 56 -14.87 -1.28 -10.18
C ASN A 56 -15.55 -0.69 -11.43
N THR A 57 -16.22 0.45 -11.29
CA THR A 57 -16.67 1.26 -12.44
C THR A 57 -15.52 2.11 -12.98
N ALA A 58 -15.66 2.65 -14.19
CA ALA A 58 -14.69 3.56 -14.76
C ALA A 58 -14.49 4.81 -13.90
N ASP A 59 -15.57 5.33 -13.29
CA ASP A 59 -15.52 6.50 -12.42
C ASP A 59 -14.71 6.23 -11.16
N THR A 60 -15.03 5.13 -10.47
CA THR A 60 -14.31 4.74 -9.25
C THR A 60 -12.85 4.44 -9.51
N LEU A 61 -12.55 3.62 -10.52
CA LEU A 61 -11.17 3.26 -10.85
C LEU A 61 -10.35 4.48 -11.26
N HIS A 62 -10.93 5.39 -12.06
CA HIS A 62 -10.27 6.64 -12.44
C HIS A 62 -9.86 7.47 -11.20
N LEU A 63 -10.78 7.65 -10.25
CA LEU A 63 -10.49 8.39 -9.01
C LEU A 63 -9.38 7.74 -8.17
N PHE A 64 -9.37 6.42 -8.07
CA PHE A 64 -8.31 5.70 -7.38
C PHE A 64 -6.95 5.86 -8.07
N ILE A 65 -6.91 5.77 -9.39
CA ILE A 65 -5.70 5.92 -10.18
C ILE A 65 -5.13 7.35 -10.04
N GLU A 66 -6.00 8.36 -10.15
CA GLU A 66 -5.59 9.76 -9.97
C GLU A 66 -5.14 10.05 -8.53
N ALA A 67 -5.87 9.57 -7.52
CA ALA A 67 -5.47 9.70 -6.11
C ALA A 67 -4.12 9.04 -5.84
N LYS A 68 -3.84 7.86 -6.45
CA LYS A 68 -2.55 7.20 -6.37
C LYS A 68 -1.43 8.08 -6.93
N LYS A 69 -1.61 8.65 -8.10
CA LYS A 69 -0.60 9.50 -8.72
C LYS A 69 -0.22 10.67 -7.82
N LEU A 70 -1.22 11.36 -7.27
CA LEU A 70 -1.02 12.51 -6.38
C LEU A 70 -0.33 12.11 -5.06
N ALA A 71 -0.83 11.08 -4.39
CA ALA A 71 -0.28 10.62 -3.12
C ALA A 71 1.17 10.13 -3.25
N TYR A 72 1.49 9.42 -4.34
CA TYR A 72 2.84 8.91 -4.56
C TYR A 72 3.82 10.01 -4.99
N ALA A 73 3.37 11.01 -5.76
CA ALA A 73 4.20 12.16 -6.09
C ALA A 73 4.65 12.90 -4.82
N ASP A 74 3.72 13.14 -3.90
CA ASP A 74 4.03 13.81 -2.63
C ASP A 74 4.90 12.95 -1.71
N MET A 75 4.61 11.66 -1.63
CA MET A 75 5.41 10.73 -0.85
C MET A 75 6.88 10.69 -1.33
N LEU A 76 7.10 10.57 -2.63
CA LEU A 76 8.45 10.51 -3.20
C LEU A 76 9.23 11.81 -3.03
N GLU A 77 8.54 12.93 -2.95
CA GLU A 77 9.18 14.22 -2.70
C GLU A 77 9.55 14.42 -1.23
N GLN A 78 8.66 14.00 -0.29
CA GLN A 78 8.72 14.39 1.11
C GLN A 78 9.22 13.29 2.05
N VAL A 79 9.17 12.01 1.66
CA VAL A 79 9.43 10.90 2.60
C VAL A 79 10.85 10.37 2.47
N GLY A 80 11.51 10.25 3.62
CA GLY A 80 12.82 9.66 3.82
C GLY A 80 12.94 9.19 5.27
N ASP A 81 14.18 9.08 5.77
CA ASP A 81 14.44 8.72 7.15
C ASP A 81 14.01 9.86 8.11
N PRO A 82 13.05 9.65 9.01
CA PRO A 82 12.57 10.69 9.91
C PRO A 82 13.62 11.18 10.92
N ASN A 83 14.68 10.41 11.15
CA ASN A 83 15.78 10.82 12.00
C ASN A 83 16.71 11.85 11.32
N LEU A 84 16.66 11.93 9.99
CA LEU A 84 17.56 12.78 9.20
C LEU A 84 16.82 13.76 8.27
N ALA A 85 15.51 13.62 8.12
CA ALA A 85 14.67 14.50 7.31
C ALA A 85 13.38 14.87 8.03
N ARG A 86 13.01 16.15 8.02
CA ARG A 86 11.72 16.57 8.56
C ARG A 86 10.61 16.24 7.56
N ILE A 87 9.76 15.28 7.91
CA ILE A 87 8.63 14.85 7.07
C ILE A 87 7.36 15.50 7.61
N PRO A 88 6.62 16.26 6.79
CA PRO A 88 5.43 16.99 7.24
C PRO A 88 4.17 16.10 7.29
N VAL A 89 4.23 15.00 8.06
CA VAL A 89 3.18 13.97 8.15
C VAL A 89 1.80 14.56 8.45
N GLU A 90 1.70 15.43 9.45
CA GLU A 90 0.43 16.07 9.84
C GLU A 90 -0.18 16.88 8.68
N THR A 91 0.67 17.62 7.94
CA THR A 91 0.22 18.39 6.79
C THR A 91 -0.27 17.46 5.68
N MET A 92 0.51 16.44 5.32
CA MET A 92 0.20 15.49 4.26
C MET A 92 -1.09 14.70 4.55
N LEU A 93 -1.38 14.41 5.81
CA LEU A 93 -2.59 13.70 6.23
C LEU A 93 -3.75 14.64 6.59
N SER A 94 -3.56 15.97 6.51
CA SER A 94 -4.64 16.91 6.84
C SER A 94 -5.78 16.89 5.82
N ARG A 95 -7.00 17.09 6.29
CA ARG A 95 -8.19 17.20 5.42
C ARG A 95 -8.09 18.37 4.44
N LYS A 96 -7.47 19.48 4.87
CA LYS A 96 -7.23 20.64 4.01
C LYS A 96 -6.35 20.27 2.82
N TYR A 97 -5.27 19.55 3.07
CA TYR A 97 -4.34 19.10 2.02
C TYR A 97 -5.01 18.12 1.07
N ALA A 98 -5.73 17.13 1.60
CA ALA A 98 -6.47 16.16 0.82
C ALA A 98 -7.53 16.81 -0.09
N LYS A 99 -8.26 17.81 0.42
CA LYS A 99 -9.24 18.57 -0.38
C LYS A 99 -8.57 19.34 -1.52
N ALA A 100 -7.41 19.95 -1.26
CA ALA A 100 -6.65 20.64 -2.30
C ALA A 100 -6.19 19.66 -3.40
N ARG A 101 -5.68 18.48 -3.01
CA ARG A 101 -5.28 17.45 -3.96
C ARG A 101 -6.48 16.85 -4.72
N ALA A 102 -7.61 16.61 -4.05
CA ALA A 102 -8.83 16.14 -4.70
C ALA A 102 -9.35 17.12 -5.77
N ALA A 103 -9.22 18.42 -5.53
CA ALA A 103 -9.61 19.47 -6.49
C ALA A 103 -8.74 19.49 -7.77
N GLU A 104 -7.58 18.84 -7.76
CA GLU A 104 -6.73 18.69 -8.94
C GLU A 104 -7.16 17.54 -9.84
N ILE A 105 -8.04 16.65 -9.40
CA ILE A 105 -8.53 15.52 -10.19
C ILE A 105 -9.61 16.00 -11.16
N ASP A 106 -9.33 15.89 -12.45
CA ASP A 106 -10.34 16.03 -13.50
C ASP A 106 -11.06 14.68 -13.63
N THR A 107 -12.34 14.62 -13.27
CA THR A 107 -13.11 13.38 -13.27
C THR A 107 -13.35 12.77 -14.65
N GLN A 108 -13.07 13.51 -15.72
CA GLN A 108 -13.28 13.08 -17.11
C GLN A 108 -12.00 12.85 -17.89
N LYS A 109 -10.85 13.24 -17.34
CA LYS A 109 -9.58 13.17 -18.07
C LYS A 109 -8.41 12.74 -17.18
N ALA A 110 -7.68 11.73 -17.63
CA ALA A 110 -6.47 11.26 -16.96
C ALA A 110 -5.35 12.30 -17.01
N ARG A 111 -4.71 12.53 -15.87
CA ARG A 111 -3.52 13.37 -15.78
C ARG A 111 -2.28 12.48 -15.95
N CYS A 112 -1.54 12.67 -17.04
CA CYS A 112 -0.34 11.86 -17.32
C CYS A 112 0.93 12.43 -16.67
N VAL A 113 0.93 13.70 -16.27
CA VAL A 113 2.04 14.37 -15.57
C VAL A 113 1.52 14.93 -14.26
N VAL A 114 2.14 14.56 -13.16
CA VAL A 114 1.76 14.99 -11.80
C VAL A 114 2.90 15.75 -11.17
N THR A 115 2.62 16.93 -10.62
CA THR A 115 3.62 17.68 -9.84
C THR A 115 3.68 17.17 -8.39
N PRO A 116 4.89 17.06 -7.80
CA PRO A 116 6.16 17.52 -8.34
C PRO A 116 6.67 16.65 -9.49
N ALA A 117 6.88 17.27 -10.66
CA ALA A 117 7.17 16.61 -11.94
C ALA A 117 8.59 16.00 -12.04
N ASN A 118 9.36 16.00 -10.98
CA ASN A 118 10.76 15.57 -11.00
C ASN A 118 10.92 14.18 -10.37
N LEU A 119 10.03 13.25 -10.74
CA LEU A 119 10.12 11.87 -10.33
C LEU A 119 11.18 11.18 -11.20
N GLN A 120 12.29 10.80 -10.58
CA GLN A 120 13.22 9.88 -11.22
C GLN A 120 12.49 8.55 -11.46
N HIS A 121 12.67 7.98 -12.64
CA HIS A 121 12.22 6.62 -12.93
C HIS A 121 12.90 5.63 -11.98
N ILE A 122 12.28 5.38 -10.86
CA ILE A 122 12.61 4.22 -10.05
C ILE A 122 11.94 3.04 -10.78
N ALA A 123 12.73 2.32 -11.56
CA ALA A 123 12.25 1.13 -12.24
C ALA A 123 11.70 0.16 -11.18
N GLN A 124 10.41 -0.15 -11.26
CA GLN A 124 9.86 -1.27 -10.51
C GLN A 124 10.36 -2.54 -11.17
N LEU A 125 11.30 -3.20 -10.52
CA LEU A 125 11.77 -4.50 -10.96
C LEU A 125 10.71 -5.55 -10.60
N PRO A 126 10.35 -6.45 -11.52
CA PRO A 126 9.45 -7.56 -11.23
C PRO A 126 10.08 -8.49 -10.19
N GLY A 127 9.26 -9.02 -9.27
CA GLY A 127 9.69 -10.06 -8.34
C GLY A 127 10.01 -9.58 -6.92
N ALA A 128 9.12 -8.78 -6.31
CA ALA A 128 9.21 -8.48 -4.88
C ALA A 128 8.90 -9.74 -4.05
N ASP A 129 9.87 -10.15 -3.23
CA ASP A 129 9.75 -11.30 -2.33
C ASP A 129 9.35 -10.80 -0.93
N THR A 130 8.05 -10.78 -0.68
CA THR A 130 7.46 -10.27 0.55
C THR A 130 6.50 -11.31 1.13
N ILE A 131 6.57 -11.50 2.44
CA ILE A 131 5.61 -12.33 3.19
C ILE A 131 4.81 -11.43 4.13
N TYR A 132 3.50 -11.61 4.12
CA TYR A 132 2.59 -11.03 5.10
C TYR A 132 1.87 -12.14 5.85
N LEU A 133 1.75 -11.99 7.17
CA LEU A 133 0.90 -12.82 8.01
C LEU A 133 0.10 -11.97 9.00
N THR A 134 -1.02 -12.50 9.42
CA THR A 134 -1.81 -11.94 10.50
C THR A 134 -2.26 -13.04 11.44
N ALA A 135 -2.33 -12.75 12.73
CA ALA A 135 -2.80 -13.66 13.76
C ALA A 135 -3.69 -12.93 14.76
N ALA A 136 -4.66 -13.63 15.31
CA ALA A 136 -5.49 -13.15 16.41
C ALA A 136 -5.67 -14.25 17.45
N ASP A 137 -5.63 -13.87 18.72
CA ASP A 137 -5.84 -14.81 19.84
C ASP A 137 -7.23 -14.64 20.47
N LYS A 138 -7.54 -15.54 21.43
CA LYS A 138 -8.81 -15.52 22.17
C LYS A 138 -8.99 -14.29 23.06
N ASP A 139 -7.89 -13.64 23.44
CA ASP A 139 -7.89 -12.46 24.32
C ASP A 139 -8.09 -11.17 23.51
N GLY A 140 -8.15 -11.28 22.17
CA GLY A 140 -8.39 -10.17 21.24
C GLY A 140 -7.12 -9.42 20.85
N ASN A 141 -5.94 -9.96 21.14
CA ASN A 141 -4.70 -9.47 20.58
C ASN A 141 -4.66 -9.81 19.09
N MET A 142 -4.18 -8.87 18.29
CA MET A 142 -4.09 -9.02 16.84
C MET A 142 -2.73 -8.55 16.36
N VAL A 143 -2.10 -9.34 15.49
CA VAL A 143 -0.81 -9.03 14.87
C VAL A 143 -0.98 -8.85 13.38
N SER A 144 -0.39 -7.79 12.84
CA SER A 144 -0.23 -7.52 11.41
C SER A 144 1.27 -7.47 11.13
N LEU A 145 1.83 -8.52 10.53
CA LEU A 145 3.28 -8.67 10.34
C LEU A 145 3.63 -8.76 8.86
N ILE A 146 4.61 -7.98 8.45
CA ILE A 146 5.17 -8.04 7.11
C ILE A 146 6.70 -8.09 7.19
N GLN A 147 7.31 -8.93 6.36
CA GLN A 147 8.76 -8.99 6.22
C GLN A 147 9.15 -9.16 4.76
N SER A 148 10.31 -8.65 4.38
CA SER A 148 10.75 -8.66 2.99
C SER A 148 12.23 -8.31 2.88
N ILE A 149 12.91 -8.96 1.97
CA ILE A 149 14.25 -8.55 1.51
C ILE A 149 14.19 -7.70 0.23
N TYR A 150 13.00 -7.30 -0.19
CA TYR A 150 12.57 -6.49 -1.33
C TYR A 150 12.51 -7.29 -2.62
N LEU A 151 13.59 -7.51 -3.34
CA LEU A 151 13.60 -8.35 -4.55
C LEU A 151 14.02 -9.78 -4.19
N GLY A 152 13.66 -10.74 -5.03
CA GLY A 152 14.02 -12.15 -4.83
C GLY A 152 15.52 -12.33 -4.53
N PHE A 153 15.85 -13.06 -3.48
CA PHE A 153 17.20 -13.21 -2.92
C PHE A 153 17.88 -11.88 -2.48
N GLY A 154 17.13 -10.79 -2.34
CA GLY A 154 17.64 -9.50 -1.86
C GLY A 154 18.85 -9.01 -2.65
N SER A 155 19.96 -8.74 -1.95
CA SER A 155 21.24 -8.35 -2.58
C SER A 155 22.03 -9.52 -3.17
N GLY A 156 21.63 -10.78 -2.92
CA GLY A 156 22.40 -11.96 -3.22
C GLY A 156 23.64 -12.15 -2.32
N LEU A 157 23.84 -11.29 -1.33
CA LEU A 157 24.97 -11.33 -0.41
C LEU A 157 24.56 -11.85 0.96
N VAL A 158 25.33 -12.81 1.46
CA VAL A 158 25.22 -13.31 2.85
C VAL A 158 26.42 -12.79 3.62
N ALA A 159 26.18 -12.08 4.71
CA ALA A 159 27.28 -11.67 5.60
C ALA A 159 27.86 -12.91 6.31
N PRO A 160 29.18 -13.12 6.29
CA PRO A 160 29.79 -14.28 6.92
C PRO A 160 29.38 -14.45 8.38
N GLY A 161 28.98 -15.66 8.77
CA GLY A 161 28.59 -15.99 10.15
C GLY A 161 27.18 -15.59 10.56
N THR A 162 26.38 -14.90 9.71
CA THR A 162 25.04 -14.44 10.05
C THR A 162 23.93 -15.41 9.64
N GLY A 163 24.12 -16.17 8.57
CA GLY A 163 23.13 -17.13 8.05
C GLY A 163 21.93 -16.52 7.33
N PHE A 164 21.88 -15.21 7.06
CA PHE A 164 20.80 -14.55 6.33
C PHE A 164 21.30 -13.75 5.11
N VAL A 165 20.42 -13.61 4.13
CA VAL A 165 20.66 -12.81 2.93
C VAL A 165 20.35 -11.33 3.24
N MET A 166 21.24 -10.43 2.85
CA MET A 166 21.01 -9.00 3.01
C MET A 166 19.95 -8.50 2.03
N HIS A 167 19.01 -7.68 2.51
CA HIS A 167 18.02 -7.03 1.65
C HIS A 167 18.69 -6.03 0.69
N ASN A 168 18.04 -5.74 -0.44
CA ASN A 168 18.55 -4.80 -1.45
C ASN A 168 17.82 -3.44 -1.46
N ARG A 169 17.21 -3.04 -0.35
CA ARG A 169 16.46 -1.77 -0.24
C ARG A 169 17.31 -0.51 -0.34
N GLY A 170 18.63 -0.62 -0.23
CA GLY A 170 19.54 0.48 -0.54
C GLY A 170 19.36 1.05 -1.96
N GLY A 171 18.92 0.23 -2.91
CA GLY A 171 18.57 0.67 -4.26
C GLY A 171 17.34 1.59 -4.34
N LEU A 172 16.62 1.81 -3.23
CA LEU A 172 15.49 2.74 -3.15
C LEU A 172 15.88 4.17 -2.80
N PHE A 173 17.13 4.42 -2.41
CA PHE A 173 17.62 5.79 -2.26
C PHE A 173 17.66 6.53 -3.59
N THR A 174 17.50 7.85 -3.54
CA THR A 174 17.82 8.72 -4.68
C THR A 174 19.24 9.29 -4.56
N MET A 175 19.87 9.50 -5.71
CA MET A 175 21.16 10.19 -5.81
C MET A 175 20.98 11.72 -5.97
N THR A 176 19.75 12.20 -6.11
CA THR A 176 19.46 13.63 -6.22
C THR A 176 19.69 14.30 -4.86
N GLU A 177 20.59 15.25 -4.82
CA GLU A 177 20.88 16.01 -3.61
C GLU A 177 19.68 16.83 -3.12
N GLY A 178 19.59 17.03 -1.81
CA GLY A 178 18.53 17.84 -1.18
C GLY A 178 17.17 17.19 -1.05
N LYS A 179 16.98 15.93 -1.51
CA LYS A 179 15.74 15.19 -1.32
C LYS A 179 15.71 14.48 0.05
N ALA A 180 14.50 14.30 0.59
CA ALA A 180 14.33 13.59 1.85
C ALA A 180 14.94 12.18 1.84
N ASN A 181 14.88 11.48 0.69
CA ASN A 181 15.40 10.13 0.50
C ASN A 181 16.77 10.07 -0.21
N THR A 182 17.56 11.18 -0.21
CA THR A 182 18.95 11.14 -0.75
C THR A 182 19.79 10.17 0.05
N VAL A 183 20.63 9.38 -0.63
CA VAL A 183 21.57 8.45 0.02
C VAL A 183 22.47 9.18 1.02
N GLY A 184 22.73 8.54 2.16
CA GLY A 184 23.60 9.09 3.21
C GLY A 184 24.02 8.03 4.22
N PRO A 185 25.08 8.31 5.00
CA PRO A 185 25.55 7.39 6.03
C PRO A 185 24.49 7.20 7.11
N ARG A 186 24.38 5.98 7.65
CA ARG A 186 23.45 5.59 8.73
C ARG A 186 21.99 5.95 8.46
N LYS A 187 21.59 6.04 7.19
CA LYS A 187 20.25 6.45 6.73
C LYS A 187 19.43 5.25 6.29
N ARG A 188 18.16 5.24 6.67
CA ARG A 188 17.16 4.27 6.19
C ARG A 188 16.51 4.78 4.91
N PRO A 189 16.42 3.97 3.84
CA PRO A 189 15.71 4.39 2.63
C PRO A 189 14.19 4.44 2.85
N LEU A 190 13.50 5.26 2.09
CA LEU A 190 12.07 5.07 1.85
C LEU A 190 11.85 3.63 1.37
N HIS A 191 10.91 2.90 2.00
CA HIS A 191 10.68 1.50 1.66
C HIS A 191 9.20 1.11 1.61
N THR A 192 8.94 -0.10 1.13
CA THR A 192 7.61 -0.49 0.65
C THR A 192 6.78 -1.33 1.60
N ILE A 193 7.35 -1.92 2.66
CA ILE A 193 6.59 -2.81 3.54
C ILE A 193 5.70 -2.02 4.50
N ILE A 194 4.40 -2.36 4.50
CA ILE A 194 3.37 -1.70 5.32
C ILE A 194 2.36 -2.75 5.81
N PRO A 195 2.35 -3.13 7.10
CA PRO A 195 1.24 -3.85 7.69
C PRO A 195 0.13 -2.86 8.06
N GLY A 196 -1.12 -3.17 7.70
CA GLY A 196 -2.26 -2.29 7.91
C GLY A 196 -3.18 -2.73 9.04
N PHE A 197 -3.93 -1.78 9.60
CA PHE A 197 -4.93 -2.02 10.62
C PHE A 197 -6.12 -1.06 10.45
N LEU A 198 -7.35 -1.58 10.61
CA LEU A 198 -8.59 -0.78 10.64
C LEU A 198 -9.32 -0.97 11.96
N ARG A 199 -9.99 0.10 12.41
CA ARG A 199 -10.85 0.05 13.59
C ARG A 199 -12.11 0.91 13.42
N ARG A 200 -13.25 0.34 13.86
CA ARG A 200 -14.50 1.10 14.08
C ARG A 200 -15.20 0.54 15.32
N GLY A 201 -15.17 1.30 16.42
CA GLY A 201 -15.63 0.81 17.71
C GLY A 201 -14.83 -0.42 18.14
N GLU A 202 -15.53 -1.52 18.46
CA GLU A 202 -14.91 -2.80 18.85
C GLU A 202 -14.52 -3.67 17.64
N THR A 203 -15.00 -3.34 16.44
CA THR A 203 -14.60 -4.07 15.23
C THR A 203 -13.20 -3.66 14.81
N LYS A 204 -12.34 -4.66 14.59
CA LYS A 204 -10.92 -4.50 14.23
C LYS A 204 -10.58 -5.38 13.04
N ILE A 205 -9.71 -4.91 12.15
CA ILE A 205 -9.22 -5.69 11.02
C ILE A 205 -7.71 -5.48 10.90
N THR A 206 -6.96 -6.55 10.94
CA THR A 206 -5.56 -6.59 10.50
C THR A 206 -5.53 -7.03 9.05
N PHE A 207 -4.72 -6.37 8.23
CA PHE A 207 -4.60 -6.71 6.82
C PHE A 207 -3.24 -6.29 6.27
N GLY A 208 -2.84 -6.92 5.18
CA GLY A 208 -1.68 -6.50 4.39
C GLY A 208 -1.71 -7.15 3.03
N ILE A 209 -1.27 -6.39 2.03
CA ILE A 209 -1.20 -6.85 0.65
C ILE A 209 0.21 -6.62 0.15
N MET A 210 0.90 -7.71 -0.18
CA MET A 210 2.26 -7.71 -0.71
C MET A 210 2.32 -7.10 -2.12
N GLY A 211 3.51 -6.81 -2.64
CA GLY A 211 3.68 -6.36 -4.03
C GLY A 211 4.55 -5.09 -4.20
N GLY A 212 5.51 -4.84 -3.32
CA GLY A 212 6.42 -3.69 -3.43
C GLY A 212 5.65 -2.37 -3.41
N TRP A 213 5.86 -1.50 -4.40
CA TRP A 213 5.17 -0.22 -4.51
C TRP A 213 3.66 -0.34 -4.75
N ASN A 214 3.16 -1.54 -5.08
CA ASN A 214 1.74 -1.78 -5.20
C ASN A 214 1.01 -1.74 -3.84
N GLN A 215 1.68 -2.00 -2.73
CA GLN A 215 1.05 -2.19 -1.43
C GLN A 215 0.11 -1.03 -1.04
N ALA A 216 0.56 0.22 -1.07
CA ALA A 216 -0.25 1.35 -0.62
C ALA A 216 -1.52 1.55 -1.47
N GLN A 217 -1.43 1.39 -2.80
CA GLN A 217 -2.62 1.47 -3.67
C GLN A 217 -3.56 0.26 -3.51
N ALA A 218 -3.02 -0.92 -3.21
CA ALA A 218 -3.82 -2.11 -2.92
C ALA A 218 -4.50 -2.02 -1.53
N HIS A 219 -3.82 -1.43 -0.54
CA HIS A 219 -4.41 -1.13 0.77
C HIS A 219 -5.61 -0.19 0.63
N ALA A 220 -5.48 0.90 -0.14
CA ALA A 220 -6.61 1.80 -0.39
C ALA A 220 -7.80 1.09 -1.07
N GLN A 221 -7.54 0.20 -2.04
CA GLN A 221 -8.58 -0.61 -2.69
C GLN A 221 -9.25 -1.58 -1.69
N PHE A 222 -8.46 -2.28 -0.85
CA PHE A 222 -8.99 -3.17 0.17
C PHE A 222 -9.86 -2.43 1.19
N VAL A 223 -9.38 -1.30 1.70
CA VAL A 223 -10.13 -0.47 2.66
C VAL A 223 -11.46 -0.02 2.06
N SER A 224 -11.47 0.46 0.83
CA SER A 224 -12.70 0.86 0.15
C SER A 224 -13.65 -0.32 -0.09
N ASN A 225 -13.13 -1.49 -0.47
CA ASN A 225 -13.95 -2.69 -0.63
C ASN A 225 -14.70 -3.04 0.66
N VAL A 226 -14.03 -2.95 1.80
CA VAL A 226 -14.66 -3.19 3.11
C VAL A 226 -15.60 -2.05 3.51
N VAL A 227 -15.15 -0.80 3.36
CA VAL A 227 -15.82 0.36 3.97
C VAL A 227 -16.91 0.95 3.09
N ASP A 228 -16.63 1.17 1.79
CA ASP A 228 -17.61 1.75 0.86
C ASP A 228 -18.59 0.69 0.33
N HIS A 229 -18.07 -0.52 0.04
CA HIS A 229 -18.86 -1.56 -0.63
C HIS A 229 -19.36 -2.67 0.32
N GLY A 230 -18.91 -2.67 1.59
CA GLY A 230 -19.38 -3.62 2.60
C GLY A 230 -18.96 -5.06 2.37
N PHE A 231 -17.87 -5.30 1.67
CA PHE A 231 -17.37 -6.64 1.42
C PHE A 231 -16.82 -7.25 2.71
N ASN A 232 -17.01 -8.56 2.89
CA ASN A 232 -16.28 -9.30 3.90
C ASN A 232 -14.79 -9.37 3.53
N VAL A 233 -13.93 -9.75 4.47
CA VAL A 233 -12.46 -9.73 4.26
C VAL A 233 -12.01 -10.62 3.11
N GLN A 234 -12.67 -11.77 2.87
CA GLN A 234 -12.34 -12.66 1.76
C GLN A 234 -12.68 -12.00 0.40
N TRP A 235 -13.91 -11.48 0.27
CA TRP A 235 -14.31 -10.78 -0.96
C TRP A 235 -13.50 -9.52 -1.22
N ALA A 236 -13.13 -8.79 -0.17
CA ALA A 236 -12.30 -7.60 -0.30
C ALA A 236 -10.89 -7.93 -0.80
N LEU A 237 -10.33 -9.09 -0.41
CA LEU A 237 -9.06 -9.59 -0.90
C LEU A 237 -9.15 -10.12 -2.34
N GLU A 238 -10.24 -10.83 -2.68
CA GLU A 238 -10.43 -11.44 -4.01
C GLU A 238 -10.94 -10.46 -5.07
N ALA A 239 -11.48 -9.32 -4.68
CA ALA A 239 -11.97 -8.31 -5.62
C ALA A 239 -10.94 -8.02 -6.72
N ALA A 240 -11.41 -7.87 -7.96
CA ALA A 240 -10.53 -7.52 -9.07
C ALA A 240 -9.83 -6.19 -8.80
N ARG A 241 -8.53 -6.14 -9.05
CA ARG A 241 -7.68 -4.98 -8.75
C ARG A 241 -7.07 -4.39 -10.01
N PHE A 242 -6.67 -3.14 -9.87
CA PHE A 242 -5.71 -2.50 -10.75
C PHE A 242 -4.36 -2.34 -10.05
N THR A 243 -3.31 -2.17 -10.83
CA THR A 243 -2.03 -1.65 -10.37
C THR A 243 -1.50 -0.60 -11.35
N LYS A 244 -1.02 0.50 -10.83
CA LYS A 244 -0.26 1.48 -11.61
C LYS A 244 1.19 1.42 -11.13
N ARG A 245 2.05 0.81 -11.93
CA ARG A 245 3.45 0.59 -11.55
C ARG A 245 4.26 1.85 -11.64
N SER A 246 4.10 2.62 -12.71
CA SER A 246 4.81 3.90 -12.86
C SER A 246 4.31 4.94 -11.85
N PHE A 247 5.17 5.88 -11.51
CA PHE A 247 4.81 6.96 -10.59
C PHE A 247 4.10 8.10 -11.31
N ASP A 248 4.38 8.30 -12.59
CA ASP A 248 3.75 9.25 -13.50
C ASP A 248 3.15 8.52 -14.72
N GLY A 249 2.75 9.25 -15.76
CA GLY A 249 2.17 8.66 -16.96
C GLY A 249 0.70 8.27 -16.83
N CYS A 250 0.16 7.73 -17.90
CA CYS A 250 -1.24 7.26 -17.98
C CYS A 250 -1.40 5.75 -18.05
N ASP A 251 -0.31 5.00 -17.97
CA ASP A 251 -0.33 3.54 -17.94
C ASP A 251 -1.03 3.02 -16.68
N VAL A 252 -1.78 1.96 -16.84
CA VAL A 252 -2.41 1.22 -15.74
C VAL A 252 -2.67 -0.23 -16.18
N GLU A 253 -2.42 -1.16 -15.27
CA GLU A 253 -2.72 -2.58 -15.47
C GLU A 253 -3.97 -2.94 -14.68
N LEU A 254 -4.89 -3.67 -15.30
CA LEU A 254 -6.14 -4.12 -14.72
C LEU A 254 -6.30 -5.63 -14.91
N GLU A 255 -6.77 -6.32 -13.88
CA GLU A 255 -7.20 -7.71 -14.05
C GLU A 255 -8.40 -7.81 -15.01
N THR A 256 -8.40 -8.84 -15.86
CA THR A 256 -9.50 -9.09 -16.83
C THR A 256 -10.87 -9.35 -16.20
N ARG A 257 -10.93 -9.53 -14.87
CA ARG A 257 -12.19 -9.61 -14.11
C ARG A 257 -12.87 -8.25 -13.88
N ILE A 258 -12.18 -7.13 -14.19
CA ILE A 258 -12.79 -5.81 -14.23
C ILE A 258 -13.68 -5.71 -15.47
N PRO A 259 -14.93 -5.23 -15.33
CA PRO A 259 -15.88 -5.19 -16.45
C PRO A 259 -15.34 -4.41 -17.66
N GLU A 260 -15.50 -4.94 -18.87
CA GLU A 260 -14.99 -4.31 -20.11
C GLU A 260 -15.47 -2.86 -20.27
N ARG A 261 -16.73 -2.58 -19.92
CA ARG A 261 -17.26 -1.20 -19.92
C ARG A 261 -16.45 -0.22 -19.05
N ALA A 262 -15.84 -0.73 -17.96
CA ALA A 262 -15.00 0.09 -17.10
C ALA A 262 -13.63 0.31 -17.74
N ILE A 263 -13.08 -0.71 -18.39
CA ILE A 263 -11.83 -0.63 -19.15
C ILE A 263 -11.96 0.38 -20.29
N GLU A 264 -13.02 0.30 -21.08
CA GLU A 264 -13.33 1.26 -22.15
C GLU A 264 -13.50 2.68 -21.60
N GLY A 265 -14.24 2.83 -20.49
CA GLY A 265 -14.43 4.11 -19.83
C GLY A 265 -13.14 4.75 -19.35
N LEU A 266 -12.15 3.96 -18.89
CA LEU A 266 -10.80 4.44 -18.55
C LEU A 266 -10.01 4.85 -19.82
N ARG A 267 -10.06 4.05 -20.89
CA ARG A 267 -9.43 4.39 -22.16
C ARG A 267 -9.96 5.72 -22.73
N ASN A 268 -11.28 5.92 -22.65
CA ASN A 268 -11.94 7.16 -23.11
C ASN A 268 -11.48 8.39 -22.28
N ARG A 269 -11.06 8.20 -21.02
CA ARG A 269 -10.46 9.25 -20.20
C ARG A 269 -8.96 9.46 -20.47
N GLY A 270 -8.35 8.66 -21.33
CA GLY A 270 -6.94 8.78 -21.72
C GLY A 270 -5.99 7.92 -20.88
N HIS A 271 -6.49 6.96 -20.11
CA HIS A 271 -5.63 5.95 -19.50
C HIS A 271 -5.15 4.94 -20.55
N LEU A 272 -3.87 4.58 -20.47
CA LEU A 272 -3.25 3.54 -21.30
C LEU A 272 -3.42 2.19 -20.57
N VAL A 273 -4.58 1.56 -20.79
CA VAL A 273 -4.96 0.35 -20.07
C VAL A 273 -4.39 -0.90 -20.71
N VAL A 274 -3.63 -1.67 -19.91
CA VAL A 274 -3.20 -3.03 -20.20
C VAL A 274 -3.99 -3.97 -19.28
N THR A 275 -4.50 -5.07 -19.83
CA THR A 275 -5.17 -6.10 -19.02
C THR A 275 -4.22 -7.23 -18.69
N THR A 276 -4.30 -7.72 -17.44
CA THR A 276 -3.54 -8.87 -16.96
C THR A 276 -4.45 -10.08 -16.79
N SER A 277 -3.88 -11.25 -16.44
CA SER A 277 -4.67 -12.44 -16.16
C SER A 277 -5.64 -12.23 -14.98
N PRO A 278 -6.72 -13.03 -14.89
CA PRO A 278 -7.55 -13.05 -13.69
C PRO A 278 -6.70 -13.57 -12.50
N PHE A 279 -6.85 -12.96 -11.34
CA PHE A 279 -6.06 -13.29 -10.15
C PHE A 279 -4.54 -13.18 -10.38
N ASP A 280 -4.13 -12.09 -11.02
CA ASP A 280 -2.73 -11.83 -11.33
C ASP A 280 -1.95 -11.42 -10.07
N SER A 281 -0.87 -12.11 -9.76
CA SER A 281 -0.05 -11.79 -8.58
C SER A 281 0.62 -10.42 -8.65
N SER A 282 0.69 -9.80 -9.83
CA SER A 282 1.26 -8.46 -10.03
C SER A 282 0.46 -7.36 -9.33
N VAL A 283 -0.84 -7.57 -9.09
CA VAL A 283 -1.69 -6.64 -8.34
C VAL A 283 -1.62 -6.87 -6.82
N GLY A 284 -0.68 -7.68 -6.39
CA GLY A 284 -0.46 -8.03 -4.99
C GLY A 284 -1.38 -9.14 -4.49
N ASN A 285 -0.98 -9.73 -3.37
CA ASN A 285 -1.72 -10.78 -2.67
C ASN A 285 -1.65 -10.53 -1.16
N GLY A 286 -2.69 -10.87 -0.43
CA GLY A 286 -2.79 -10.49 0.96
C GLY A 286 -3.59 -11.44 1.83
N GLN A 287 -3.56 -11.17 3.13
CA GLN A 287 -4.36 -11.81 4.13
C GLN A 287 -5.02 -10.77 5.03
N ALA A 288 -6.13 -11.14 5.65
CA ALA A 288 -6.80 -10.29 6.63
C ALA A 288 -7.51 -11.13 7.70
N ILE A 289 -7.57 -10.59 8.91
CA ILE A 289 -8.45 -11.08 9.97
C ILE A 289 -9.32 -9.93 10.44
N LEU A 290 -10.63 -10.16 10.44
CA LEU A 290 -11.62 -9.29 11.08
C LEU A 290 -12.02 -9.91 12.41
N ARG A 291 -11.99 -9.13 13.48
CA ARG A 291 -12.66 -9.42 14.75
C ARG A 291 -13.87 -8.49 14.87
N ASP A 292 -15.07 -9.07 14.92
CA ASP A 292 -16.29 -8.29 15.09
C ASP A 292 -16.50 -7.82 16.54
N ALA A 293 -17.55 -7.03 16.76
CA ALA A 293 -17.89 -6.52 18.09
C ALA A 293 -18.25 -7.61 19.12
N ASN A 294 -18.62 -8.80 18.64
CA ASN A 294 -18.95 -9.96 19.49
C ASN A 294 -17.71 -10.84 19.76
N GLY A 295 -16.56 -10.50 19.19
CA GLY A 295 -15.32 -11.25 19.34
C GLY A 295 -15.15 -12.40 18.33
N VAL A 296 -16.07 -12.57 17.39
CA VAL A 296 -15.95 -13.57 16.33
C VAL A 296 -14.87 -13.18 15.33
N LEU A 297 -14.04 -14.15 14.97
CA LEU A 297 -12.95 -13.96 14.03
C LEU A 297 -13.34 -14.48 12.63
N TYR A 298 -13.10 -13.65 11.62
CA TYR A 298 -13.28 -13.96 10.21
C TYR A 298 -11.93 -13.76 9.51
N ALA A 299 -11.39 -14.83 8.96
CA ALA A 299 -10.10 -14.77 8.28
C ALA A 299 -10.27 -14.97 6.77
N GLY A 300 -9.44 -14.29 6.00
CA GLY A 300 -9.39 -14.40 4.53
C GLY A 300 -7.97 -14.48 4.01
N SER A 301 -7.78 -15.23 2.92
CA SER A 301 -6.53 -15.34 2.18
C SER A 301 -6.78 -15.16 0.70
N ASP A 302 -5.92 -14.38 0.06
CA ASP A 302 -6.03 -14.01 -1.36
C ASP A 302 -5.75 -15.21 -2.27
N ALA A 303 -6.67 -15.50 -3.17
CA ALA A 303 -6.55 -16.59 -4.16
C ALA A 303 -5.43 -16.40 -5.20
N ARG A 304 -4.73 -15.23 -5.20
CA ARG A 304 -3.60 -14.98 -6.10
C ARG A 304 -2.32 -15.68 -5.66
N LYS A 305 -2.30 -16.25 -4.47
CA LYS A 305 -1.20 -17.07 -3.92
C LYS A 305 -1.71 -18.21 -3.04
N ASP A 306 -0.81 -19.07 -2.62
CA ASP A 306 -1.00 -20.30 -1.85
C ASP A 306 -1.10 -20.10 -0.32
N GLY A 307 -1.43 -18.89 0.13
CA GLY A 307 -1.74 -18.61 1.53
C GLY A 307 -3.04 -19.27 1.97
N SER A 308 -3.23 -19.43 3.28
CA SER A 308 -4.46 -19.98 3.85
C SER A 308 -4.87 -19.29 5.14
N ALA A 309 -6.18 -19.26 5.39
CA ALA A 309 -6.77 -18.87 6.67
C ALA A 309 -7.01 -20.13 7.51
N VAL A 310 -6.29 -20.25 8.63
CA VAL A 310 -6.31 -21.47 9.45
C VAL A 310 -6.72 -21.13 10.88
N PRO A 311 -7.76 -21.79 11.46
CA PRO A 311 -8.07 -21.65 12.86
C PRO A 311 -6.99 -22.37 13.72
N ALA A 312 -6.63 -21.78 14.87
CA ALA A 312 -5.63 -22.36 15.77
C ALA A 312 -6.03 -23.74 16.31
N ASN A 313 -7.33 -23.95 16.50
CA ASN A 313 -7.91 -25.25 16.85
C ASN A 313 -8.89 -25.64 15.74
N PRO A 314 -8.46 -26.40 14.73
CA PRO A 314 -9.42 -26.95 13.77
C PRO A 314 -10.47 -27.74 14.54
N MET A 315 -11.75 -27.49 14.24
CA MET A 315 -12.82 -28.32 14.83
C MET A 315 -12.57 -29.79 14.51
N PRO A 316 -12.81 -30.69 15.47
CA PRO A 316 -12.57 -32.11 15.25
C PRO A 316 -13.42 -32.69 14.12
#